data_a3844082d7294c41cdec50453a978019
#
_entry.id   a3844082d7294c41cdec50453a978019
#
_cell.length_a   1.000
_cell.length_b   1.000
_cell.length_c   1.000
_cell.angle_alpha   90.00
_cell.angle_beta   90.00
_cell.angle_gamma   90.00
#
_symmetry.space_group_name_H-M   'P 1'
#
loop_
_entity.id
_entity.type
_entity.pdbx_description
1 polymer ?
#
loop_
_entity_poly.entity_id
_entity_poly.type
_entity_poly.pdbx_seq_one_letter_code
_entity_poly.pdbx_strand_id
1 'polypeptide(L)'
;MTEMKTQFRYEADMPDFWRLVDSINWTKRDSATIVKDDLMKQLSPTAAQKYHRILYELAQHLCRKFIEYAVDNKESYNAADAYFAACNVVGGGKSNYYEFDKEIKYMTSEIENLNMDCCFAHAIPTDDDYFYAY
;
A
#
# COMPACT_ATOMS: atom_id res chain seq x y z
N MET A 1 -4.96 -21.75 14.09
CA MET A 1 -4.06 -21.80 12.99
C MET A 1 -2.99 -20.76 13.07
N THR A 2 -1.84 -21.27 13.12
CA THR A 2 -0.69 -20.41 13.29
C THR A 2 -0.15 -19.88 11.98
N GLU A 3 -0.43 -20.57 10.88
CA GLU A 3 0.11 -20.14 9.59
C GLU A 3 -0.39 -18.78 9.15
N MET A 4 -1.56 -18.36 9.62
CA MET A 4 -2.08 -17.03 9.29
C MET A 4 -1.22 -15.94 9.87
N LYS A 5 -0.58 -16.20 10.99
CA LYS A 5 0.23 -15.19 11.67
C LYS A 5 1.59 -14.98 11.03
N THR A 6 2.02 -15.93 10.20
CA THR A 6 3.32 -15.81 9.57
C THR A 6 3.29 -15.02 8.27
N GLN A 7 2.10 -14.62 7.80
CA GLN A 7 1.98 -13.90 6.56
C GLN A 7 2.57 -12.49 6.63
N PHE A 8 2.48 -11.86 7.79
CA PHE A 8 2.94 -10.49 7.93
C PHE A 8 4.04 -10.43 8.97
N ARG A 9 5.22 -10.09 8.50
CA ARG A 9 6.43 -10.02 9.32
C ARG A 9 6.31 -9.02 10.46
N TYR A 10 5.53 -7.97 10.26
CA TYR A 10 5.40 -6.88 11.22
C TYR A 10 4.02 -6.85 11.85
N GLU A 11 3.47 -8.02 12.14
CA GLU A 11 2.11 -8.12 12.67
C GLU A 11 1.92 -7.30 13.95
N ALA A 12 2.94 -7.27 14.80
CA ALA A 12 2.86 -6.49 16.04
C ALA A 12 2.78 -4.99 15.79
N ASP A 13 3.26 -4.53 14.64
CA ASP A 13 3.28 -3.11 14.29
C ASP A 13 2.06 -2.69 13.47
N MET A 14 1.17 -3.62 13.14
CA MET A 14 0.02 -3.31 12.30
C MET A 14 -0.90 -2.24 12.88
N PRO A 15 -1.21 -2.24 14.18
CA PRO A 15 -2.07 -1.17 14.72
C PRO A 15 -1.45 0.21 14.52
N ASP A 16 -0.14 0.34 14.72
CA ASP A 16 0.55 1.61 14.52
C ASP A 16 0.53 2.02 13.06
N PHE A 17 0.72 1.05 12.17
CA PHE A 17 0.67 1.33 10.73
C PHE A 17 -0.69 1.89 10.33
N TRP A 18 -1.77 1.24 10.78
CA TRP A 18 -3.12 1.72 10.41
C TRP A 18 -3.42 3.09 11.04
N ARG A 19 -2.90 3.37 12.23
CA ARG A 19 -3.04 4.69 12.81
C ARG A 19 -2.32 5.74 11.96
N LEU A 20 -1.13 5.40 11.46
CA LEU A 20 -0.40 6.30 10.58
C LEU A 20 -1.19 6.56 9.30
N VAL A 21 -1.70 5.51 8.66
CA VAL A 21 -2.49 5.66 7.45
C VAL A 21 -3.69 6.56 7.67
N ASP A 22 -4.41 6.32 8.77
CA ASP A 22 -5.59 7.14 9.09
C ASP A 22 -5.21 8.60 9.34
N SER A 23 -4.05 8.85 9.95
CA SER A 23 -3.61 10.22 10.25
C SER A 23 -3.24 11.00 8.98
N ILE A 24 -2.79 10.32 7.95
CA ILE A 24 -2.47 10.95 6.68
C ILE A 24 -3.74 11.47 6.00
N ASN A 25 -4.84 10.76 6.18
CA ASN A 25 -6.11 11.10 5.55
C ASN A 25 -5.96 11.29 4.04
N TRP A 26 -5.20 10.37 3.42
CA TRP A 26 -4.88 10.44 2.00
C TRP A 26 -6.09 10.15 1.13
N THR A 27 -6.18 10.86 0.00
CA THR A 27 -7.14 10.54 -1.04
C THR A 27 -6.41 10.39 -2.37
N LYS A 28 -7.08 9.81 -3.37
CA LYS A 28 -6.46 9.59 -4.68
C LYS A 28 -6.18 10.90 -5.43
N ARG A 29 -6.54 12.03 -4.86
CA ARG A 29 -6.29 13.35 -5.45
C ARG A 29 -5.05 14.02 -4.86
N ASP A 30 -4.55 13.49 -3.76
CA ASP A 30 -3.42 14.09 -3.07
C ASP A 30 -2.12 13.69 -3.75
N SER A 31 -1.23 14.67 -3.92
CA SER A 31 0.09 14.39 -4.45
C SER A 31 0.85 13.51 -3.45
N ALA A 32 1.35 12.38 -3.93
CA ALA A 32 2.12 11.48 -3.09
C ALA A 32 3.41 12.15 -2.60
N THR A 33 4.01 13.02 -3.41
CA THR A 33 5.24 13.71 -3.03
C THR A 33 5.01 14.63 -1.83
N ILE A 34 3.89 15.34 -1.81
CA ILE A 34 3.58 16.24 -0.69
C ILE A 34 3.39 15.45 0.59
N VAL A 35 2.65 14.34 0.52
CA VAL A 35 2.44 13.47 1.68
C VAL A 35 3.79 12.92 2.17
N LYS A 36 4.62 12.48 1.25
CA LYS A 36 5.94 11.95 1.59
C LYS A 36 6.80 13.00 2.30
N ASP A 37 6.82 14.22 1.79
CA ASP A 37 7.60 15.30 2.40
C ASP A 37 7.14 15.58 3.83
N ASP A 38 5.83 15.57 4.06
CA ASP A 38 5.28 15.77 5.41
C ASP A 38 5.69 14.63 6.34
N LEU A 39 5.63 13.39 5.86
CA LEU A 39 6.01 12.23 6.67
C LEU A 39 7.50 12.22 6.98
N MET A 40 8.34 12.71 6.08
CA MET A 40 9.77 12.78 6.34
C MET A 40 10.09 13.69 7.52
N LYS A 41 9.24 14.66 7.81
CA LYS A 41 9.42 15.54 8.97
C LYS A 41 9.01 14.87 10.27
N GLN A 42 8.20 13.83 10.21
CA GLN A 42 7.61 13.18 11.38
C GLN A 42 8.25 11.84 11.72
N LEU A 43 8.77 11.15 10.70
CA LEU A 43 9.27 9.77 10.87
C LEU A 43 10.78 9.73 10.77
N SER A 44 11.40 8.95 11.64
CA SER A 44 12.81 8.61 11.48
C SER A 44 12.96 7.69 10.25
N PRO A 45 14.16 7.62 9.67
CA PRO A 45 14.39 6.68 8.57
C PRO A 45 14.05 5.24 8.93
N THR A 46 14.35 4.81 10.16
CA THR A 46 14.04 3.45 10.60
C THR A 46 12.55 3.20 10.67
N ALA A 47 11.79 4.16 11.20
CA ALA A 47 10.33 4.02 11.27
C ALA A 47 9.71 4.01 9.87
N ALA A 48 10.18 4.89 9.00
CA ALA A 48 9.67 4.96 7.64
C ALA A 48 9.93 3.64 6.90
N GLN A 49 11.12 3.08 7.06
CA GLN A 49 11.47 1.81 6.43
C GLN A 49 10.54 0.70 6.89
N LYS A 50 10.25 0.65 8.18
CA LYS A 50 9.33 -0.35 8.72
C LYS A 50 7.94 -0.21 8.12
N TYR A 51 7.40 1.02 8.10
CA TYR A 51 6.05 1.24 7.57
C TYR A 51 6.00 0.99 6.06
N HIS A 52 7.06 1.33 5.34
CA HIS A 52 7.12 1.04 3.91
C HIS A 52 7.09 -0.47 3.66
N ARG A 53 7.78 -1.23 4.50
CA ARG A 53 7.78 -2.69 4.37
C ARG A 53 6.40 -3.27 4.64
N ILE A 54 5.67 -2.73 5.62
CA ILE A 54 4.31 -3.18 5.90
C ILE A 54 3.41 -2.89 4.70
N LEU A 55 3.51 -1.69 4.14
CA LEU A 55 2.75 -1.35 2.95
C LEU A 55 3.04 -2.35 1.83
N TYR A 56 4.32 -2.65 1.61
CA TYR A 56 4.73 -3.59 0.56
C TYR A 56 4.08 -4.96 0.78
N GLU A 57 4.13 -5.48 2.00
CA GLU A 57 3.60 -6.81 2.27
C GLU A 57 2.08 -6.88 2.11
N LEU A 58 1.37 -5.85 2.58
CA LEU A 58 -0.07 -5.79 2.41
C LEU A 58 -0.46 -5.67 0.93
N ALA A 59 0.24 -4.81 0.20
CA ALA A 59 -0.04 -4.61 -1.22
C ALA A 59 0.29 -5.87 -2.02
N GLN A 60 1.37 -6.57 -1.68
CA GLN A 60 1.71 -7.82 -2.36
C GLN A 60 0.66 -8.89 -2.15
N HIS A 61 0.08 -8.95 -0.96
CA HIS A 61 -1.00 -9.90 -0.71
C HIS A 61 -2.18 -9.67 -1.67
N LEU A 62 -2.63 -8.42 -1.77
CA LEU A 62 -3.73 -8.09 -2.68
C LEU A 62 -3.34 -8.31 -4.14
N CYS A 63 -2.12 -7.94 -4.49
CA CYS A 63 -1.64 -8.07 -5.86
C CYS A 63 -1.65 -9.54 -6.30
N ARG A 64 -1.11 -10.43 -5.47
CA ARG A 64 -1.09 -11.85 -5.80
C ARG A 64 -2.50 -12.41 -5.91
N LYS A 65 -3.37 -12.03 -4.97
CA LYS A 65 -4.74 -12.50 -4.98
C LYS A 65 -5.48 -12.04 -6.23
N PHE A 66 -5.24 -10.79 -6.64
CA PHE A 66 -5.88 -10.26 -7.85
C PHE A 66 -5.35 -10.94 -9.11
N ILE A 67 -4.05 -11.18 -9.20
CA ILE A 67 -3.48 -11.84 -10.38
C ILE A 67 -4.06 -13.26 -10.52
N GLU A 68 -4.23 -13.98 -9.42
CA GLU A 68 -4.86 -15.30 -9.46
C GLU A 68 -6.31 -15.21 -9.96
N TYR A 69 -7.03 -14.21 -9.47
CA TYR A 69 -8.40 -13.97 -9.94
C TYR A 69 -8.42 -13.67 -11.43
N ALA A 70 -7.51 -12.83 -11.91
CA ALA A 70 -7.47 -12.46 -13.32
C ALA A 70 -7.16 -13.67 -14.20
N VAL A 71 -6.23 -14.50 -13.78
CA VAL A 71 -5.89 -15.73 -14.53
C VAL A 71 -7.10 -16.65 -14.59
N ASP A 72 -7.80 -16.85 -13.48
CA ASP A 72 -8.98 -17.70 -13.43
C ASP A 72 -10.09 -17.18 -14.35
N ASN A 73 -10.14 -15.88 -14.57
CA ASN A 73 -11.15 -15.25 -15.42
C ASN A 73 -10.61 -14.93 -16.81
N LYS A 74 -9.46 -15.50 -17.16
CA LYS A 74 -8.84 -15.38 -18.48
C LYS A 74 -8.56 -13.92 -18.85
N GLU A 75 -8.18 -13.13 -17.86
CA GLU A 75 -7.79 -11.74 -18.06
C GLU A 75 -6.31 -11.59 -17.74
N SER A 76 -5.72 -10.56 -18.31
CA SER A 76 -4.30 -10.30 -18.14
C SER A 76 -4.11 -8.85 -17.71
N TYR A 77 -3.31 -8.66 -16.65
CA TYR A 77 -3.00 -7.34 -16.13
C TYR A 77 -1.52 -7.23 -15.85
N ASN A 78 -1.00 -6.03 -15.98
CA ASN A 78 0.38 -5.74 -15.63
C ASN A 78 0.54 -5.86 -14.11
N ALA A 79 1.51 -6.67 -13.66
CA ALA A 79 1.70 -6.91 -12.23
C ALA A 79 2.12 -5.63 -11.50
N ALA A 80 2.89 -4.76 -12.15
CA ALA A 80 3.29 -3.50 -11.51
C ALA A 80 2.07 -2.59 -11.29
N ASP A 81 1.18 -2.51 -12.28
CA ASP A 81 -0.04 -1.72 -12.14
C ASP A 81 -0.91 -2.27 -11.01
N ALA A 82 -1.03 -3.59 -10.93
CA ALA A 82 -1.80 -4.22 -9.85
C ALA A 82 -1.20 -3.90 -8.48
N TYR A 83 0.13 -3.91 -8.38
CA TYR A 83 0.81 -3.57 -7.13
C TYR A 83 0.53 -2.11 -6.72
N PHE A 84 0.65 -1.17 -7.67
CA PHE A 84 0.43 0.24 -7.36
C PHE A 84 -1.03 0.48 -6.98
N ALA A 85 -1.96 -0.17 -7.67
CA ALA A 85 -3.38 -0.08 -7.30
C ALA A 85 -3.62 -0.65 -5.91
N ALA A 86 -2.94 -1.75 -5.57
CA ALA A 86 -3.06 -2.34 -4.24
C ALA A 86 -2.55 -1.38 -3.15
N CYS A 87 -1.48 -0.65 -3.43
CA CYS A 87 -1.00 0.36 -2.49
C CYS A 87 -2.05 1.44 -2.24
N ASN A 88 -2.78 1.84 -3.29
CA ASN A 88 -3.85 2.82 -3.14
C ASN A 88 -4.98 2.28 -2.25
N VAL A 89 -5.27 0.98 -2.37
CA VAL A 89 -6.27 0.35 -1.52
C VAL A 89 -5.83 0.41 -0.05
N VAL A 90 -4.57 0.13 0.22
CA VAL A 90 -4.01 0.23 1.58
C VAL A 90 -4.10 1.66 2.09
N GLY A 91 -3.79 2.64 1.23
CA GLY A 91 -3.88 4.05 1.59
C GLY A 91 -5.28 4.49 1.98
N GLY A 92 -6.29 3.78 1.53
CA GLY A 92 -7.68 4.05 1.89
C GLY A 92 -8.05 3.60 3.30
N GLY A 93 -7.17 2.92 4.01
CA GLY A 93 -7.38 2.54 5.39
C GLY A 93 -7.67 1.05 5.57
N LYS A 94 -7.70 0.66 6.83
CA LYS A 94 -7.85 -0.76 7.20
C LYS A 94 -9.15 -1.37 6.67
N SER A 95 -10.27 -0.67 6.86
CA SER A 95 -11.56 -1.19 6.42
C SER A 95 -11.60 -1.36 4.91
N ASN A 96 -11.06 -0.37 4.19
CA ASN A 96 -10.99 -0.41 2.74
C ASN A 96 -10.16 -1.60 2.28
N TYR A 97 -9.02 -1.83 2.93
CA TYR A 97 -8.13 -2.94 2.61
C TYR A 97 -8.86 -4.28 2.73
N TYR A 98 -9.57 -4.48 3.84
CA TYR A 98 -10.25 -5.75 4.06
C TYR A 98 -11.44 -5.95 3.13
N GLU A 99 -12.11 -4.88 2.70
CA GLU A 99 -13.18 -5.01 1.72
C GLU A 99 -12.64 -5.51 0.39
N PHE A 100 -11.50 -4.96 -0.06
CA PHE A 100 -10.88 -5.41 -1.31
C PHE A 100 -10.33 -6.83 -1.20
N ASP A 101 -9.80 -7.19 -0.02
CA ASP A 101 -9.32 -8.54 0.20
C ASP A 101 -10.47 -9.55 0.09
N LYS A 102 -11.64 -9.15 0.53
CA LYS A 102 -12.83 -9.98 0.49
C LYS A 102 -13.42 -10.06 -0.92
N GLU A 103 -13.41 -8.95 -1.64
CA GLU A 103 -13.95 -8.86 -3.01
C GLU A 103 -12.87 -8.36 -3.95
N ILE A 104 -11.94 -9.24 -4.25
CA ILE A 104 -10.73 -8.84 -4.98
C ILE A 104 -11.01 -8.30 -6.39
N LYS A 105 -12.15 -8.63 -6.96
CA LYS A 105 -12.52 -8.16 -8.29
C LYS A 105 -12.63 -6.64 -8.39
N TYR A 106 -12.84 -5.96 -7.26
CA TYR A 106 -12.92 -4.50 -7.25
C TYR A 106 -11.58 -3.84 -7.64
N MET A 107 -10.48 -4.59 -7.59
CA MET A 107 -9.18 -4.08 -8.00
C MET A 107 -9.15 -3.66 -9.46
N THR A 108 -10.01 -4.24 -10.30
CA THR A 108 -10.05 -3.89 -11.72
C THR A 108 -10.24 -2.39 -11.91
N SER A 109 -11.21 -1.82 -11.19
CA SER A 109 -11.47 -0.39 -11.27
C SER A 109 -10.30 0.44 -10.74
N GLU A 110 -9.65 -0.02 -9.69
CA GLU A 110 -8.49 0.69 -9.13
C GLU A 110 -7.34 0.75 -10.14
N ILE A 111 -7.13 -0.34 -10.87
CA ILE A 111 -6.08 -0.38 -11.89
C ILE A 111 -6.42 0.56 -13.04
N GLU A 112 -7.68 0.56 -13.46
CA GLU A 112 -8.12 1.39 -14.59
C GLU A 112 -8.02 2.89 -14.29
N ASN A 113 -8.14 3.27 -13.03
CA ASN A 113 -8.10 4.66 -12.61
C ASN A 113 -6.78 5.08 -11.96
N LEU A 114 -5.75 4.28 -12.18
CA LEU A 114 -4.45 4.52 -11.56
C LEU A 114 -3.83 5.84 -12.05
N ASN A 115 -3.38 6.65 -11.09
CA ASN A 115 -2.66 7.89 -11.35
C ASN A 115 -1.38 7.88 -10.52
N MET A 116 -0.24 7.77 -11.19
CA MET A 116 1.04 7.59 -10.51
C MET A 116 1.45 8.78 -9.65
N ASP A 117 1.04 10.00 -10.03
CA ASP A 117 1.37 11.19 -9.24
C ASP A 117 0.66 11.19 -7.89
N CYS A 118 -0.46 10.49 -7.80
CA CYS A 118 -1.28 10.41 -6.60
C CYS A 118 -1.32 8.99 -6.06
N CYS A 119 -0.27 8.20 -6.29
CA CYS A 119 -0.24 6.81 -5.87
C CYS A 119 0.36 6.68 -4.48
N PHE A 120 -0.35 5.98 -3.59
CA PHE A 120 0.08 5.82 -2.21
C PHE A 120 1.42 5.06 -2.09
N ALA A 121 1.79 4.32 -3.12
CA ALA A 121 3.09 3.63 -3.13
C ALA A 121 4.26 4.59 -2.93
N HIS A 122 4.09 5.85 -3.31
CA HIS A 122 5.13 6.86 -3.22
C HIS A 122 4.95 7.81 -2.03
N ALA A 123 3.96 7.54 -1.17
CA ALA A 123 3.65 8.44 -0.06
C ALA A 123 4.48 8.16 1.19
N ILE A 124 4.90 6.92 1.39
CA ILE A 124 5.72 6.56 2.55
C ILE A 124 7.19 6.59 2.15
N PRO A 125 8.04 7.37 2.86
CA PRO A 125 9.44 7.51 2.47
C PRO A 125 10.23 6.21 2.55
N THR A 126 11.26 6.12 1.72
CA THR A 126 12.22 5.02 1.77
C THR A 126 13.56 5.55 2.27
N ASP A 127 14.52 4.66 2.50
CA ASP A 127 15.87 5.05 2.93
C ASP A 127 16.49 6.04 1.95
N ASP A 128 16.29 5.82 0.65
CA ASP A 128 16.87 6.68 -0.38
C ASP A 128 16.36 8.12 -0.26
N ASP A 129 15.11 8.30 0.12
CA ASP A 129 14.54 9.64 0.28
C ASP A 129 15.31 10.44 1.34
N TYR A 130 15.65 9.80 2.45
CA TYR A 130 16.38 10.45 3.52
C TYR A 130 17.85 10.70 3.12
N PHE A 131 18.41 9.76 2.39
CA PHE A 131 19.78 9.89 1.95
C PHE A 131 19.96 11.13 1.08
N TYR A 132 19.08 11.36 0.15
CA TYR A 132 19.19 12.49 -0.77
C TYR A 132 18.65 13.80 -0.19
N ALA A 133 18.07 13.76 1.00
CA ALA A 133 17.57 14.96 1.66
C ALA A 133 18.69 15.74 2.37
N TYR A 134 19.85 15.14 2.51
CA TYR A 134 21.00 15.78 3.19
C TYR A 134 22.02 16.33 2.17
#